data_8ea86aee45e76884f85227cb80eac3e9
#
_entry.id   8ea86aee45e76884f85227cb80eac3e9
#
_cell.length_a   1.000
_cell.length_b   1.000
_cell.length_c   1.000
_cell.angle_alpha   90.00
_cell.angle_beta   90.00
_cell.angle_gamma   90.00
#
_symmetry.space_group_name_H-M   'P 1'
#
loop_
_entity.id
_entity.type
_entity.pdbx_description
1 polymer ?
#
loop_
_entity_poly.entity_id
_entity_poly.type
_entity_poly.pdbx_seq_one_letter_code
_entity_poly.pdbx_strand_id
1 'polypeptide(L)'
;MPLILGPIKIMNNILTIKDLCLNIRSNNHQDEKVLKNISFNIKESEIVSLIGESGSGKSLTALSIIRLLEKSCEIKSGEIIFLNKNILSLEEREMRSIRKNDISMIFQEPMRSLNPVMNIREQIKEAYQKKSSINLEQEIINNLISVGIDDAKRVINLYPHQLSGGMKQRVMIAMAIANKPKLLIADEPTTSLDVTIQKQVLDLLVEIKHKLNMSILFITHDLAVASQISDRIVVMRNGKIVENSESKKFFNSPDHSYSKSLLISSDYNKKIDHHICSSDNPILEIKNLKVYYKEKNNFFFKPDTYIKAVDDVCITLNPGMTHAIVGESGSGKSTIAKAIMGLASIKSGSISILNKNIVKMRGSSQRDFRKNYQMIFQDPFSSLNPRMRVGSIIKEGLCFLKPEINKYEIDKILSDVMIKVGLNQDSLSKYPHQFSGGQRQRIAIARVLILEPKLLICDEPTSSLDVTVQKQVLDLLVDIQTKTNIAYLFISHDIKLIANISDTMSIMNKGKIVESGKTSDIMNNANNQYTKKLLSSVPAIIK
;
A
#
# COMPACT_ATOMS: atom_id res chain seq x y z
N MET A 1 12.88 -42.87 -34.98
CA MET A 1 13.33 -41.48 -34.94
C MET A 1 13.66 -41.12 -33.50
N PRO A 2 14.91 -40.93 -33.10
CA PRO A 2 15.22 -40.54 -31.74
C PRO A 2 14.93 -39.03 -31.57
N LEU A 3 14.18 -38.70 -30.55
CA LEU A 3 13.97 -37.35 -30.04
C LEU A 3 15.33 -36.74 -29.64
N ILE A 4 15.79 -35.77 -30.42
CA ILE A 4 16.95 -34.96 -30.06
C ILE A 4 16.53 -34.07 -28.89
N LEU A 5 16.83 -34.50 -27.67
CA LEU A 5 16.83 -33.64 -26.50
C LEU A 5 17.91 -32.57 -26.74
N GLY A 6 17.49 -31.35 -27.00
CA GLY A 6 18.39 -30.20 -27.06
C GLY A 6 19.21 -30.07 -25.75
N PRO A 7 20.38 -29.43 -25.77
CA PRO A 7 21.25 -29.35 -24.61
C PRO A 7 20.51 -28.69 -23.44
N ILE A 8 20.46 -29.38 -22.30
CA ILE A 8 19.99 -28.82 -21.03
C ILE A 8 20.91 -27.64 -20.73
N LYS A 9 20.41 -26.43 -20.94
CA LYS A 9 21.13 -25.19 -20.64
C LYS A 9 21.30 -25.14 -19.12
N ILE A 10 22.49 -25.46 -18.62
CA ILE A 10 22.81 -25.30 -17.20
C ILE A 10 22.69 -23.80 -16.93
N MET A 11 21.62 -23.37 -16.27
CA MET A 11 21.41 -21.98 -15.90
C MET A 11 22.44 -21.60 -14.83
N ASN A 12 23.35 -20.70 -15.16
CA ASN A 12 24.35 -20.21 -14.23
C ASN A 12 23.68 -19.26 -13.21
N ASN A 13 24.16 -19.29 -11.96
CA ASN A 13 23.71 -18.33 -10.96
C ASN A 13 24.27 -16.94 -11.30
N ILE A 14 23.39 -15.96 -11.43
CA ILE A 14 23.78 -14.55 -11.61
C ILE A 14 24.14 -13.90 -10.27
N LEU A 15 23.41 -14.27 -9.20
CA LEU A 15 23.63 -13.82 -7.84
C LEU A 15 23.63 -15.03 -6.90
N THR A 16 24.56 -15.07 -5.96
CA THR A 16 24.58 -16.04 -4.86
C THR A 16 24.92 -15.33 -3.57
N ILE A 17 24.07 -15.44 -2.57
CA ILE A 17 24.29 -14.95 -1.21
C ILE A 17 24.56 -16.15 -0.33
N LYS A 18 25.63 -16.11 0.49
CA LYS A 18 26.02 -17.18 1.41
C LYS A 18 26.22 -16.61 2.80
N ASP A 19 25.47 -17.14 3.75
CA ASP A 19 25.58 -16.89 5.20
C ASP A 19 25.69 -15.42 5.61
N LEU A 20 24.96 -14.55 4.87
CA LEU A 20 24.97 -13.11 5.11
C LEU A 20 24.40 -12.77 6.49
N CYS A 21 25.21 -12.10 7.31
CA CYS A 21 24.82 -11.57 8.61
C CYS A 21 24.99 -10.06 8.64
N LEU A 22 23.95 -9.36 9.13
CA LEU A 22 23.95 -7.91 9.25
C LEU A 22 23.47 -7.50 10.64
N ASN A 23 24.17 -6.56 11.26
CA ASN A 23 23.81 -5.95 12.52
C ASN A 23 23.47 -4.46 12.33
N ILE A 24 22.56 -3.95 13.16
CA ILE A 24 22.30 -2.52 13.31
C ILE A 24 22.90 -2.08 14.65
N ARG A 25 23.74 -1.06 14.61
CA ARG A 25 24.30 -0.44 15.83
C ARG A 25 23.21 0.34 16.56
N SER A 26 22.93 -0.02 17.81
CA SER A 26 22.03 0.72 18.68
C SER A 26 22.80 1.70 19.56
N ASN A 27 22.19 2.85 19.86
CA ASN A 27 22.74 3.83 20.80
C ASN A 27 22.95 3.27 22.23
N ASN A 28 22.36 2.12 22.54
CA ASN A 28 22.42 1.46 23.86
C ASN A 28 23.49 0.36 23.97
N HIS A 29 24.53 0.38 23.14
CA HIS A 29 25.66 -0.58 23.16
C HIS A 29 25.32 -2.06 22.89
N GLN A 30 24.10 -2.41 22.49
CA GLN A 30 23.77 -3.75 22.04
C GLN A 30 23.45 -3.73 20.54
N ASP A 31 24.36 -4.33 19.73
CA ASP A 31 24.12 -4.52 18.31
C ASP A 31 22.94 -5.47 18.09
N GLU A 32 21.93 -5.03 17.37
CA GLU A 32 20.79 -5.88 16.99
C GLU A 32 21.12 -6.66 15.71
N LYS A 33 21.11 -8.00 15.81
CA LYS A 33 21.31 -8.88 14.65
C LYS A 33 20.03 -8.98 13.82
N VAL A 34 19.98 -8.27 12.69
CA VAL A 34 18.81 -8.16 11.83
C VAL A 34 18.80 -9.22 10.73
N LEU A 35 19.92 -9.47 10.05
CA LEU A 35 20.03 -10.61 9.11
C LEU A 35 20.88 -11.71 9.75
N LYS A 36 20.39 -12.95 9.67
CA LYS A 36 20.92 -14.12 10.39
C LYS A 36 21.14 -15.28 9.42
N ASN A 37 22.34 -15.37 8.85
CA ASN A 37 22.78 -16.43 7.93
C ASN A 37 21.84 -16.57 6.72
N ILE A 38 21.64 -15.46 6.00
CA ILE A 38 20.83 -15.44 4.79
C ILE A 38 21.60 -16.09 3.64
N SER A 39 21.01 -17.14 3.05
CA SER A 39 21.61 -17.86 1.92
C SER A 39 20.56 -18.19 0.87
N PHE A 40 20.71 -17.67 -0.35
CA PHE A 40 19.93 -18.02 -1.54
C PHE A 40 20.67 -17.59 -2.81
N ASN A 41 20.17 -18.03 -3.95
CA ASN A 41 20.74 -17.68 -5.25
C ASN A 41 19.64 -17.23 -6.22
N ILE A 42 20.04 -16.56 -7.30
CA ILE A 42 19.19 -16.19 -8.44
C ILE A 42 19.87 -16.69 -9.69
N LYS A 43 19.14 -17.42 -10.54
CA LYS A 43 19.61 -17.89 -11.84
C LYS A 43 19.42 -16.83 -12.92
N GLU A 44 20.10 -16.99 -14.05
CA GLU A 44 19.89 -16.14 -15.22
C GLU A 44 18.43 -16.20 -15.70
N SER A 45 17.86 -15.04 -16.02
CA SER A 45 16.46 -14.88 -16.48
C SER A 45 15.39 -15.44 -15.52
N GLU A 46 15.72 -15.56 -14.22
CA GLU A 46 14.80 -16.00 -13.18
C GLU A 46 14.16 -14.81 -12.44
N ILE A 47 12.89 -14.92 -12.06
CA ILE A 47 12.23 -14.04 -11.10
C ILE A 47 12.17 -14.76 -9.76
N VAL A 48 12.90 -14.27 -8.79
CA VAL A 48 12.84 -14.76 -7.40
C VAL A 48 12.09 -13.74 -6.56
N SER A 49 10.98 -14.15 -5.96
CA SER A 49 10.27 -13.28 -5.00
C SER A 49 10.75 -13.53 -3.58
N LEU A 50 11.14 -12.44 -2.92
CA LEU A 50 11.50 -12.42 -1.50
C LEU A 50 10.29 -11.91 -0.72
N ILE A 51 9.62 -12.79 0.03
CA ILE A 51 8.38 -12.48 0.75
C ILE A 51 8.54 -12.60 2.27
N GLY A 52 7.68 -11.93 3.04
CA GLY A 52 7.66 -11.97 4.50
C GLY A 52 7.03 -10.70 5.08
N GLU A 53 6.81 -10.70 6.40
CA GLU A 53 6.25 -9.55 7.12
C GLU A 53 7.16 -8.32 7.08
N SER A 54 6.60 -7.14 7.38
CA SER A 54 7.37 -5.91 7.55
C SER A 54 8.41 -6.10 8.67
N GLY A 55 9.63 -5.60 8.46
CA GLY A 55 10.73 -5.79 9.41
C GLY A 55 11.43 -7.17 9.36
N SER A 56 11.04 -8.08 8.44
CA SER A 56 11.74 -9.38 8.31
C SER A 56 13.15 -9.31 7.72
N GLY A 57 13.57 -8.14 7.18
CA GLY A 57 14.90 -7.90 6.63
C GLY A 57 14.99 -7.89 5.10
N LYS A 58 13.88 -7.94 4.38
CA LYS A 58 13.84 -7.99 2.89
C LYS A 58 14.58 -6.82 2.23
N SER A 59 14.19 -5.59 2.56
CA SER A 59 14.82 -4.38 2.00
C SER A 59 16.29 -4.24 2.41
N LEU A 60 16.65 -4.65 3.64
CA LEU A 60 18.06 -4.68 4.07
C LEU A 60 18.88 -5.71 3.28
N THR A 61 18.29 -6.85 2.93
CA THR A 61 18.93 -7.83 2.03
C THR A 61 19.17 -7.22 0.65
N ALA A 62 18.19 -6.52 0.08
CA ALA A 62 18.33 -5.80 -1.20
C ALA A 62 19.42 -4.73 -1.15
N LEU A 63 19.41 -3.88 -0.12
CA LEU A 63 20.41 -2.83 0.09
C LEU A 63 21.82 -3.39 0.34
N SER A 64 21.93 -4.58 0.94
CA SER A 64 23.21 -5.28 1.10
C SER A 64 23.81 -5.69 -0.24
N ILE A 65 22.97 -6.17 -1.19
CA ILE A 65 23.41 -6.56 -2.54
C ILE A 65 24.02 -5.37 -3.28
N ILE A 66 23.41 -4.20 -3.20
CA ILE A 66 23.93 -3.00 -3.87
C ILE A 66 24.90 -2.18 -3.00
N ARG A 67 25.18 -2.62 -1.78
CA ARG A 67 26.05 -1.93 -0.81
C ARG A 67 25.64 -0.46 -0.57
N LEU A 68 24.35 -0.22 -0.40
CA LEU A 68 23.76 1.10 -0.04
C LEU A 68 23.09 1.05 1.33
N LEU A 69 23.70 0.37 2.27
CA LEU A 69 23.27 0.32 3.67
C LEU A 69 23.53 1.66 4.37
N GLU A 70 22.67 1.99 5.33
CA GLU A 70 22.91 3.13 6.23
C GLU A 70 24.17 2.91 7.08
N LYS A 71 24.76 4.01 7.57
CA LYS A 71 25.98 3.97 8.41
C LYS A 71 25.79 3.19 9.73
N SER A 72 24.57 3.07 10.18
CA SER A 72 24.19 2.28 11.37
C SER A 72 24.22 0.77 11.12
N CYS A 73 24.19 0.34 9.85
CA CYS A 73 24.17 -1.06 9.45
C CYS A 73 25.57 -1.57 9.10
N GLU A 74 25.93 -2.74 9.60
CA GLU A 74 27.24 -3.36 9.37
C GLU A 74 27.08 -4.84 9.00
N ILE A 75 27.64 -5.24 7.84
CA ILE A 75 27.75 -6.65 7.45
C ILE A 75 28.87 -7.29 8.27
N LYS A 76 28.52 -8.26 9.10
CA LYS A 76 29.46 -8.94 10.01
C LYS A 76 30.13 -10.15 9.37
N SER A 77 29.41 -10.89 8.52
CA SER A 77 29.93 -12.08 7.85
C SER A 77 29.08 -12.40 6.61
N GLY A 78 29.59 -13.31 5.78
CA GLY A 78 28.95 -13.83 4.59
C GLY A 78 29.56 -13.31 3.30
N GLU A 79 29.06 -13.82 2.19
CA GLU A 79 29.50 -13.47 0.84
C GLU A 79 28.31 -13.11 -0.04
N ILE A 80 28.51 -12.15 -0.93
CA ILE A 80 27.58 -11.83 -2.01
C ILE A 80 28.34 -11.93 -3.33
N ILE A 81 28.07 -12.99 -4.08
CA ILE A 81 28.76 -13.30 -5.33
C ILE A 81 27.84 -12.90 -6.48
N PHE A 82 28.25 -11.93 -7.28
CA PHE A 82 27.55 -11.49 -8.48
C PHE A 82 28.44 -11.69 -9.70
N LEU A 83 27.98 -12.41 -10.74
CA LEU A 83 28.76 -12.77 -11.92
C LEU A 83 30.15 -13.33 -11.56
N ASN A 84 30.17 -14.28 -10.62
CA ASN A 84 31.38 -14.94 -10.10
C ASN A 84 32.40 -14.01 -9.37
N LYS A 85 31.98 -12.79 -8.98
CA LYS A 85 32.79 -11.87 -8.18
C LYS A 85 32.16 -11.63 -6.82
N ASN A 86 32.91 -11.73 -5.73
CA ASN A 86 32.42 -11.32 -4.42
C ASN A 86 32.36 -9.78 -4.35
N ILE A 87 31.15 -9.22 -4.39
CA ILE A 87 30.95 -7.76 -4.45
C ILE A 87 31.21 -7.07 -3.10
N LEU A 88 31.27 -7.81 -1.99
CA LEU A 88 31.60 -7.23 -0.68
C LEU A 88 33.07 -6.82 -0.57
N SER A 89 33.98 -7.48 -1.31
CA SER A 89 35.40 -7.20 -1.29
C SER A 89 35.85 -6.17 -2.34
N LEU A 90 34.96 -5.74 -3.24
CA LEU A 90 35.30 -4.79 -4.30
C LEU A 90 35.52 -3.37 -3.76
N GLU A 91 36.37 -2.61 -4.43
CA GLU A 91 36.51 -1.18 -4.20
C GLU A 91 35.25 -0.43 -4.61
N GLU A 92 35.02 0.74 -4.00
CA GLU A 92 33.82 1.55 -4.27
C GLU A 92 33.71 1.98 -5.75
N ARG A 93 34.83 2.21 -6.42
CA ARG A 93 34.87 2.54 -7.86
C ARG A 93 34.30 1.40 -8.71
N GLU A 94 34.68 0.16 -8.41
CA GLU A 94 34.18 -1.04 -9.11
C GLU A 94 32.71 -1.25 -8.80
N MET A 95 32.31 -1.10 -7.53
CA MET A 95 30.93 -1.24 -7.13
C MET A 95 30.01 -0.19 -7.77
N ARG A 96 30.48 1.07 -7.95
CA ARG A 96 29.78 2.09 -8.74
C ARG A 96 29.56 1.68 -10.19
N SER A 97 30.54 1.01 -10.80
CA SER A 97 30.39 0.48 -12.16
C SER A 97 29.31 -0.60 -12.22
N ILE A 98 29.29 -1.52 -11.26
CA ILE A 98 28.28 -2.58 -11.16
C ILE A 98 26.89 -1.99 -10.96
N ARG A 99 26.71 -1.04 -10.00
CA ARG A 99 25.42 -0.35 -9.78
C ARG A 99 24.94 0.42 -11.01
N LYS A 100 25.85 0.93 -11.80
CA LYS A 100 25.52 1.68 -13.01
C LYS A 100 25.09 0.79 -14.16
N ASN A 101 25.76 -0.38 -14.35
CA ASN A 101 25.68 -1.14 -15.59
C ASN A 101 24.96 -2.48 -15.43
N ASP A 102 25.14 -3.15 -14.30
CA ASP A 102 24.78 -4.57 -14.18
C ASP A 102 23.66 -4.82 -13.16
N ILE A 103 23.55 -4.00 -12.10
CA ILE A 103 22.51 -4.11 -11.08
C ILE A 103 21.78 -2.78 -10.98
N SER A 104 20.44 -2.80 -11.12
CA SER A 104 19.60 -1.65 -10.85
C SER A 104 18.58 -1.96 -9.76
N MET A 105 18.08 -0.91 -9.09
CA MET A 105 17.07 -1.04 -8.06
C MET A 105 15.91 -0.06 -8.27
N ILE A 106 14.70 -0.58 -8.13
CA ILE A 106 13.46 0.21 -7.97
C ILE A 106 13.17 0.23 -6.48
N PHE A 107 13.14 1.43 -5.89
CA PHE A 107 12.88 1.64 -4.47
C PHE A 107 11.39 1.67 -4.15
N GLN A 108 11.02 1.40 -2.90
CA GLN A 108 9.65 1.22 -2.42
C GLN A 108 8.72 2.41 -2.67
N GLU A 109 9.20 3.66 -2.58
CA GLU A 109 8.36 4.85 -2.71
C GLU A 109 8.75 5.71 -3.91
N PRO A 110 7.92 5.77 -4.99
CA PRO A 110 8.19 6.61 -6.16
C PRO A 110 8.36 8.10 -5.83
N MET A 111 7.60 8.57 -4.84
CA MET A 111 7.62 9.98 -4.44
C MET A 111 8.93 10.42 -3.79
N ARG A 112 9.64 9.47 -3.15
CA ARG A 112 10.94 9.74 -2.51
C ARG A 112 12.11 9.49 -3.45
N SER A 113 11.91 8.70 -4.50
CA SER A 113 12.97 8.31 -5.44
C SER A 113 13.16 9.32 -6.56
N LEU A 114 12.12 10.06 -6.94
CA LEU A 114 12.19 11.11 -7.96
C LEU A 114 12.48 12.47 -7.31
N ASN A 115 13.45 13.21 -7.85
CA ASN A 115 13.77 14.56 -7.40
C ASN A 115 12.65 15.54 -7.84
N PRO A 116 11.90 16.16 -6.90
CA PRO A 116 10.74 16.98 -7.23
C PRO A 116 11.07 18.29 -7.97
N VAL A 117 12.34 18.74 -7.92
CA VAL A 117 12.79 19.99 -8.54
C VAL A 117 13.52 19.80 -9.87
N MET A 118 13.65 18.55 -10.34
CA MET A 118 14.21 18.19 -11.65
C MET A 118 13.11 17.69 -12.57
N ASN A 119 13.18 18.02 -13.88
CA ASN A 119 12.28 17.45 -14.86
C ASN A 119 12.65 15.99 -15.16
N ILE A 120 11.75 15.26 -15.81
CA ILE A 120 11.93 13.81 -16.08
C ILE A 120 13.11 13.56 -17.02
N ARG A 121 13.35 14.44 -18.01
CA ARG A 121 14.48 14.34 -18.93
C ARG A 121 15.81 14.29 -18.19
N GLU A 122 16.02 15.26 -17.28
CA GLU A 122 17.28 15.39 -16.53
C GLU A 122 17.51 14.16 -15.65
N GLN A 123 16.48 13.67 -14.96
CA GLN A 123 16.60 12.50 -14.10
C GLN A 123 16.91 11.22 -14.88
N ILE A 124 16.25 10.98 -16.01
CA ILE A 124 16.54 9.81 -16.85
C ILE A 124 17.93 9.94 -17.49
N LYS A 125 18.35 11.15 -17.89
CA LYS A 125 19.69 11.40 -18.42
C LYS A 125 20.79 11.03 -17.44
N GLU A 126 20.59 11.22 -16.14
CA GLU A 126 21.56 10.80 -15.11
C GLU A 126 21.78 9.29 -15.08
N ALA A 127 20.76 8.50 -15.41
CA ALA A 127 20.85 7.04 -15.44
C ALA A 127 21.72 6.54 -16.62
N TYR A 128 21.82 7.26 -17.74
CA TYR A 128 22.57 6.80 -18.91
C TYR A 128 24.08 6.92 -18.75
N GLN A 129 24.82 5.96 -19.31
CA GLN A 129 26.30 5.95 -19.30
C GLN A 129 26.92 7.09 -20.08
N LYS A 130 26.40 7.32 -21.30
CA LYS A 130 26.93 8.29 -22.25
C LYS A 130 26.08 9.56 -22.20
N LYS A 131 26.55 10.55 -21.44
CA LYS A 131 25.87 11.86 -21.36
C LYS A 131 25.94 12.70 -22.64
N SER A 132 26.73 12.30 -23.64
CA SER A 132 27.06 13.08 -24.84
C SER A 132 26.75 12.37 -26.17
N SER A 133 25.83 11.40 -26.21
CA SER A 133 25.40 10.85 -27.49
C SER A 133 24.50 11.86 -28.21
N ILE A 134 24.72 12.04 -29.51
CA ILE A 134 23.93 12.95 -30.39
C ILE A 134 22.44 12.59 -30.37
N ASN A 135 22.08 11.34 -30.00
CA ASN A 135 20.72 10.81 -29.99
C ASN A 135 20.16 10.53 -28.59
N LEU A 136 20.77 11.04 -27.51
CA LEU A 136 20.36 10.70 -26.14
C LEU A 136 18.87 11.05 -25.84
N GLU A 137 18.38 12.16 -26.36
CA GLU A 137 16.98 12.54 -26.19
C GLU A 137 16.03 11.52 -26.84
N GLN A 138 16.37 11.03 -28.03
CA GLN A 138 15.56 10.01 -28.71
C GLN A 138 15.63 8.66 -27.95
N GLU A 139 16.78 8.31 -27.37
CA GLU A 139 16.94 7.12 -26.53
C GLU A 139 16.05 7.22 -25.26
N ILE A 140 16.01 8.38 -24.62
CA ILE A 140 15.12 8.64 -23.47
C ILE A 140 13.66 8.51 -23.86
N ILE A 141 13.25 9.10 -24.99
CA ILE A 141 11.88 9.01 -25.49
C ILE A 141 11.51 7.54 -25.79
N ASN A 142 12.39 6.80 -26.48
CA ASN A 142 12.16 5.39 -26.79
C ASN A 142 12.07 4.52 -25.51
N ASN A 143 12.88 4.83 -24.52
CA ASN A 143 12.84 4.15 -23.21
C ASN A 143 11.50 4.43 -22.49
N LEU A 144 11.00 5.67 -22.49
CA LEU A 144 9.70 6.01 -21.94
C LEU A 144 8.55 5.32 -22.68
N ILE A 145 8.63 5.23 -24.01
CA ILE A 145 7.66 4.48 -24.81
C ILE A 145 7.68 3.00 -24.46
N SER A 146 8.88 2.42 -24.25
CA SER A 146 9.02 1.00 -23.92
C SER A 146 8.41 0.62 -22.58
N VAL A 147 8.23 1.57 -21.67
CA VAL A 147 7.52 1.38 -20.39
C VAL A 147 6.05 1.81 -20.46
N GLY A 148 5.50 2.04 -21.66
CA GLY A 148 4.09 2.36 -21.90
C GLY A 148 3.71 3.81 -21.58
N ILE A 149 4.60 4.76 -21.81
CA ILE A 149 4.31 6.20 -21.77
C ILE A 149 4.18 6.69 -23.23
N ASP A 150 2.95 6.79 -23.73
CA ASP A 150 2.68 7.10 -25.15
C ASP A 150 3.08 8.55 -25.51
N ASP A 151 2.81 9.52 -24.61
CA ASP A 151 3.15 10.94 -24.82
C ASP A 151 4.54 11.28 -24.21
N ALA A 152 5.54 10.45 -24.53
CA ALA A 152 6.89 10.59 -24.00
C ALA A 152 7.51 11.96 -24.26
N LYS A 153 7.28 12.56 -25.46
CA LYS A 153 7.79 13.89 -25.83
C LYS A 153 7.30 15.01 -24.92
N ARG A 154 6.09 14.91 -24.42
CA ARG A 154 5.54 15.85 -23.45
C ARG A 154 6.07 15.52 -22.04
N VAL A 155 6.05 14.24 -21.68
CA VAL A 155 6.36 13.78 -20.32
C VAL A 155 7.80 14.10 -19.92
N ILE A 156 8.77 14.04 -20.83
CA ILE A 156 10.18 14.39 -20.54
C ILE A 156 10.36 15.80 -19.98
N ASN A 157 9.47 16.74 -20.31
CA ASN A 157 9.53 18.13 -19.87
C ASN A 157 8.74 18.39 -18.58
N LEU A 158 8.01 17.40 -18.07
CA LEU A 158 7.23 17.52 -16.84
C LEU A 158 8.08 17.26 -15.61
N TYR A 159 7.59 17.75 -14.46
CA TYR A 159 8.14 17.47 -13.14
C TYR A 159 7.35 16.34 -12.48
N PRO A 160 7.94 15.61 -11.49
CA PRO A 160 7.29 14.50 -10.83
C PRO A 160 5.90 14.81 -10.25
N HIS A 161 5.70 16.01 -9.69
CA HIS A 161 4.41 16.42 -9.13
C HIS A 161 3.29 16.57 -10.16
N GLN A 162 3.61 16.63 -11.45
CA GLN A 162 2.65 16.73 -12.57
C GLN A 162 2.24 15.35 -13.13
N LEU A 163 2.85 14.27 -12.62
CA LEU A 163 2.60 12.89 -13.06
C LEU A 163 1.66 12.16 -12.10
N SER A 164 0.84 11.24 -12.64
CA SER A 164 0.09 10.28 -11.82
C SER A 164 1.02 9.27 -11.13
N GLY A 165 0.54 8.55 -10.13
CA GLY A 165 1.30 7.51 -9.43
C GLY A 165 1.86 6.45 -10.38
N GLY A 166 1.01 5.92 -11.26
CA GLY A 166 1.43 4.94 -12.26
C GLY A 166 2.44 5.48 -13.28
N MET A 167 2.32 6.74 -13.69
CA MET A 167 3.33 7.37 -14.57
C MET A 167 4.68 7.54 -13.86
N LYS A 168 4.69 7.95 -12.59
CA LYS A 168 5.92 8.02 -11.78
C LYS A 168 6.60 6.67 -11.69
N GLN A 169 5.82 5.61 -11.46
CA GLN A 169 6.35 4.24 -11.41
C GLN A 169 6.96 3.81 -12.74
N ARG A 170 6.29 4.09 -13.86
CA ARG A 170 6.82 3.81 -15.21
C ARG A 170 8.11 4.58 -15.50
N VAL A 171 8.21 5.84 -15.06
CA VAL A 171 9.44 6.64 -15.15
C VAL A 171 10.57 6.01 -14.33
N MET A 172 10.30 5.54 -13.10
CA MET A 172 11.31 4.85 -12.29
C MET A 172 11.78 3.55 -12.93
N ILE A 173 10.86 2.77 -13.51
CA ILE A 173 11.21 1.57 -14.28
C ILE A 173 12.10 1.96 -15.47
N ALA A 174 11.75 3.02 -16.23
CA ALA A 174 12.55 3.51 -17.34
C ALA A 174 13.97 3.90 -16.89
N MET A 175 14.12 4.58 -15.76
CA MET A 175 15.42 4.91 -15.18
C MET A 175 16.20 3.65 -14.81
N ALA A 176 15.56 2.67 -14.18
CA ALA A 176 16.19 1.43 -13.75
C ALA A 176 16.70 0.58 -14.92
N ILE A 177 15.98 0.56 -16.06
CA ILE A 177 16.34 -0.24 -17.24
C ILE A 177 17.20 0.50 -18.27
N ALA A 178 17.50 1.78 -18.05
CA ALA A 178 18.22 2.65 -19.02
C ALA A 178 19.54 2.04 -19.53
N ASN A 179 20.28 1.35 -18.68
CA ASN A 179 21.54 0.68 -19.02
C ASN A 179 21.39 -0.84 -19.23
N LYS A 180 20.16 -1.36 -19.37
CA LYS A 180 19.87 -2.78 -19.59
C LYS A 180 20.56 -3.68 -18.56
N PRO A 181 20.27 -3.55 -17.27
CA PRO A 181 20.94 -4.29 -16.22
C PRO A 181 20.71 -5.80 -16.36
N LYS A 182 21.63 -6.60 -15.82
CA LYS A 182 21.48 -8.06 -15.75
C LYS A 182 20.59 -8.50 -14.58
N LEU A 183 20.61 -7.73 -13.49
CA LEU A 183 19.79 -7.95 -12.31
C LEU A 183 19.01 -6.66 -11.97
N LEU A 184 17.68 -6.78 -11.90
CA LEU A 184 16.81 -5.75 -11.36
C LEU A 184 16.33 -6.17 -9.97
N ILE A 185 16.56 -5.33 -8.99
CA ILE A 185 15.99 -5.46 -7.65
C ILE A 185 14.76 -4.55 -7.59
N ALA A 186 13.58 -5.11 -7.37
CA ALA A 186 12.33 -4.38 -7.29
C ALA A 186 11.77 -4.49 -5.86
N ASP A 187 11.98 -3.45 -5.05
CA ASP A 187 11.54 -3.42 -3.65
C ASP A 187 10.15 -2.82 -3.57
N GLU A 188 9.15 -3.67 -3.42
CA GLU A 188 7.72 -3.33 -3.37
C GLU A 188 7.27 -2.36 -4.49
N PRO A 189 7.55 -2.68 -5.77
CA PRO A 189 7.39 -1.72 -6.88
C PRO A 189 5.94 -1.37 -7.18
N THR A 190 4.97 -2.06 -6.60
CA THR A 190 3.53 -1.86 -6.83
C THR A 190 2.78 -1.37 -5.61
N THR A 191 3.46 -1.17 -4.48
CA THR A 191 2.85 -0.63 -3.26
C THR A 191 2.28 0.77 -3.53
N SER A 192 1.10 1.05 -3.02
CA SER A 192 0.34 2.30 -3.25
C SER A 192 -0.18 2.55 -4.68
N LEU A 193 -0.16 1.54 -5.56
CA LEU A 193 -0.80 1.59 -6.87
C LEU A 193 -2.19 0.95 -6.83
N ASP A 194 -3.10 1.47 -7.66
CA ASP A 194 -4.38 0.83 -7.89
C ASP A 194 -4.20 -0.54 -8.55
N VAL A 195 -5.11 -1.46 -8.27
CA VAL A 195 -5.07 -2.84 -8.75
C VAL A 195 -4.90 -2.94 -10.27
N THR A 196 -5.57 -2.06 -11.03
CA THR A 196 -5.46 -1.99 -12.49
C THR A 196 -4.05 -1.59 -12.95
N ILE A 197 -3.48 -0.56 -12.31
CA ILE A 197 -2.11 -0.08 -12.61
C ILE A 197 -1.07 -1.09 -12.11
N GLN A 198 -1.29 -1.71 -10.95
CA GLN A 198 -0.45 -2.78 -10.42
C GLN A 198 -0.28 -3.91 -11.45
N LYS A 199 -1.38 -4.43 -11.99
CA LYS A 199 -1.34 -5.47 -13.03
C LYS A 199 -0.52 -5.03 -14.25
N GLN A 200 -0.76 -3.82 -14.75
CA GLN A 200 -0.01 -3.29 -15.90
C GLN A 200 1.48 -3.17 -15.63
N VAL A 201 1.89 -2.79 -14.41
CA VAL A 201 3.31 -2.70 -14.03
C VAL A 201 3.94 -4.09 -13.93
N LEU A 202 3.22 -5.08 -13.41
CA LEU A 202 3.68 -6.47 -13.33
C LEU A 202 3.88 -7.08 -14.71
N ASP A 203 2.87 -6.93 -15.59
CA ASP A 203 2.94 -7.40 -16.98
C ASP A 203 4.14 -6.75 -17.71
N LEU A 204 4.34 -5.45 -17.51
CA LEU A 204 5.47 -4.70 -18.05
C LEU A 204 6.82 -5.24 -17.56
N LEU A 205 6.98 -5.53 -16.26
CA LEU A 205 8.22 -6.07 -15.71
C LEU A 205 8.55 -7.45 -16.29
N VAL A 206 7.54 -8.31 -16.47
CA VAL A 206 7.69 -9.62 -17.11
C VAL A 206 8.09 -9.48 -18.58
N GLU A 207 7.45 -8.57 -19.32
CA GLU A 207 7.81 -8.29 -20.73
C GLU A 207 9.25 -7.79 -20.86
N ILE A 208 9.66 -6.82 -20.04
CA ILE A 208 11.01 -6.27 -20.04
C ILE A 208 12.05 -7.32 -19.65
N LYS A 209 11.75 -8.18 -18.65
CA LYS A 209 12.61 -9.31 -18.27
C LYS A 209 12.92 -10.20 -19.46
N HIS A 210 11.90 -10.58 -20.23
CA HIS A 210 12.11 -11.41 -21.44
C HIS A 210 12.88 -10.67 -22.53
N LYS A 211 12.55 -9.41 -22.78
CA LYS A 211 13.17 -8.59 -23.83
C LYS A 211 14.65 -8.31 -23.59
N LEU A 212 15.04 -8.13 -22.33
CA LEU A 212 16.42 -7.82 -21.92
C LEU A 212 17.19 -9.04 -21.40
N ASN A 213 16.60 -10.23 -21.33
CA ASN A 213 17.16 -11.42 -20.66
C ASN A 213 17.66 -11.11 -19.24
N MET A 214 16.90 -10.34 -18.50
CA MET A 214 17.24 -9.83 -17.18
C MET A 214 16.68 -10.76 -16.10
N SER A 215 17.38 -10.89 -14.97
CA SER A 215 16.88 -11.55 -13.77
C SER A 215 16.26 -10.51 -12.83
N ILE A 216 15.27 -10.91 -12.03
CA ILE A 216 14.58 -10.00 -11.11
C ILE A 216 14.58 -10.59 -9.70
N LEU A 217 15.05 -9.80 -8.73
CA LEU A 217 14.73 -9.99 -7.32
C LEU A 217 13.53 -9.12 -6.97
N PHE A 218 12.38 -9.74 -6.82
CA PHE A 218 11.11 -9.06 -6.55
C PHE A 218 10.77 -9.15 -5.07
N ILE A 219 10.69 -8.02 -4.38
CA ILE A 219 10.33 -7.98 -2.97
C ILE A 219 8.88 -7.55 -2.86
N THR A 220 8.09 -8.32 -2.15
CA THR A 220 6.69 -8.00 -1.88
C THR A 220 6.18 -8.68 -0.61
N HIS A 221 5.15 -8.12 -0.03
CA HIS A 221 4.34 -8.75 1.00
C HIS A 221 3.03 -9.34 0.44
N ASP A 222 2.71 -9.09 -0.84
CA ASP A 222 1.51 -9.58 -1.51
C ASP A 222 1.77 -10.94 -2.20
N LEU A 223 1.21 -12.00 -1.61
CA LEU A 223 1.33 -13.37 -2.12
C LEU A 223 0.64 -13.59 -3.47
N ALA A 224 -0.46 -12.88 -3.72
CA ALA A 224 -1.17 -13.01 -4.99
C ALA A 224 -0.35 -12.40 -6.13
N VAL A 225 0.36 -11.29 -5.88
CA VAL A 225 1.32 -10.71 -6.82
C VAL A 225 2.48 -11.68 -7.05
N ALA A 226 3.09 -12.20 -5.97
CA ALA A 226 4.20 -13.14 -6.09
C ALA A 226 3.81 -14.39 -6.90
N SER A 227 2.59 -14.92 -6.73
CA SER A 227 2.11 -16.12 -7.47
C SER A 227 2.02 -15.91 -8.99
N GLN A 228 1.81 -14.67 -9.44
CA GLN A 228 1.61 -14.37 -10.86
C GLN A 228 2.91 -14.24 -11.64
N ILE A 229 4.00 -13.80 -10.99
CA ILE A 229 5.23 -13.44 -11.72
C ILE A 229 6.44 -14.29 -11.37
N SER A 230 6.44 -14.99 -10.22
CA SER A 230 7.65 -15.60 -9.69
C SER A 230 7.87 -17.01 -10.19
N ASP A 231 9.11 -17.30 -10.56
CA ASP A 231 9.58 -18.67 -10.83
C ASP A 231 9.85 -19.40 -9.49
N ARG A 232 10.37 -18.68 -8.48
CA ARG A 232 10.73 -19.20 -7.17
C ARG A 232 10.42 -18.21 -6.05
N ILE A 233 10.06 -18.76 -4.88
CA ILE A 233 9.70 -18.00 -3.68
C ILE A 233 10.75 -18.25 -2.58
N VAL A 234 11.22 -17.19 -1.97
CA VAL A 234 12.07 -17.19 -0.79
C VAL A 234 11.32 -16.48 0.34
N VAL A 235 11.06 -17.19 1.44
CA VAL A 235 10.30 -16.66 2.57
C VAL A 235 11.24 -16.24 3.67
N MET A 236 11.13 -14.99 4.13
CA MET A 236 11.88 -14.45 5.25
C MET A 236 11.02 -14.24 6.49
N ARG A 237 11.54 -14.61 7.67
CA ARG A 237 10.96 -14.34 8.98
C ARG A 237 12.05 -14.03 10.01
N ASN A 238 11.92 -12.92 10.72
CA ASN A 238 12.83 -12.52 11.80
C ASN A 238 14.33 -12.57 11.40
N GLY A 239 14.64 -12.11 10.19
CA GLY A 239 15.99 -12.05 9.66
C GLY A 239 16.56 -13.40 9.20
N LYS A 240 15.74 -14.43 8.99
CA LYS A 240 16.15 -15.75 8.48
C LYS A 240 15.32 -16.14 7.27
N ILE A 241 15.90 -16.93 6.37
CA ILE A 241 15.13 -17.65 5.34
C ILE A 241 14.55 -18.89 5.99
N VAL A 242 13.24 -19.05 5.90
CA VAL A 242 12.51 -20.20 6.47
C VAL A 242 12.06 -21.16 5.39
N GLU A 243 11.90 -20.70 4.15
CA GLU A 243 11.57 -21.56 3.01
C GLU A 243 12.14 -20.98 1.71
N ASN A 244 12.58 -21.85 0.79
CA ASN A 244 13.04 -21.52 -0.54
C ASN A 244 12.61 -22.62 -1.49
N SER A 245 11.57 -22.37 -2.29
CA SER A 245 10.95 -23.40 -3.12
C SER A 245 10.45 -22.81 -4.46
N GLU A 246 10.22 -23.67 -5.44
CA GLU A 246 9.55 -23.28 -6.69
C GLU A 246 8.17 -22.71 -6.40
N SER A 247 7.75 -21.69 -7.16
CA SER A 247 6.50 -20.99 -6.95
C SER A 247 5.30 -21.95 -6.90
N LYS A 248 5.18 -22.86 -7.86
CA LYS A 248 4.10 -23.86 -7.90
C LYS A 248 4.06 -24.75 -6.65
N LYS A 249 5.22 -25.20 -6.18
CA LYS A 249 5.31 -26.00 -4.96
C LYS A 249 4.87 -25.20 -3.74
N PHE A 250 5.36 -23.96 -3.62
CA PHE A 250 5.02 -23.09 -2.49
C PHE A 250 3.51 -22.84 -2.37
N PHE A 251 2.83 -22.52 -3.46
CA PHE A 251 1.39 -22.19 -3.41
C PHE A 251 0.49 -23.42 -3.26
N ASN A 252 0.93 -24.60 -3.67
CA ASN A 252 0.16 -25.84 -3.50
C ASN A 252 0.42 -26.54 -2.17
N SER A 253 1.67 -26.65 -1.75
CA SER A 253 2.09 -27.42 -0.58
C SER A 253 3.34 -26.82 0.07
N PRO A 254 3.22 -25.70 0.81
CA PRO A 254 4.34 -25.10 1.51
C PRO A 254 4.87 -26.02 2.61
N ASP A 255 6.17 -26.10 2.76
CA ASP A 255 6.81 -26.99 3.72
C ASP A 255 6.78 -26.39 5.14
N HIS A 256 7.09 -25.11 5.29
CA HIS A 256 7.23 -24.46 6.59
C HIS A 256 5.89 -23.99 7.19
N SER A 257 5.71 -24.13 8.51
CA SER A 257 4.47 -23.74 9.21
C SER A 257 4.12 -22.26 9.05
N TYR A 258 5.13 -21.39 9.06
CA TYR A 258 4.93 -19.95 8.82
C TYR A 258 4.43 -19.65 7.40
N SER A 259 4.95 -20.33 6.39
CA SER A 259 4.47 -20.20 5.00
C SER A 259 3.00 -20.61 4.87
N LYS A 260 2.61 -21.72 5.56
CA LYS A 260 1.21 -22.15 5.66
C LYS A 260 0.33 -21.06 6.29
N SER A 261 0.80 -20.46 7.38
CA SER A 261 0.05 -19.39 8.05
C SER A 261 -0.08 -18.13 7.18
N LEU A 262 0.93 -17.77 6.40
CA LEU A 262 0.88 -16.68 5.44
C LEU A 262 -0.19 -16.91 4.36
N LEU A 263 -0.24 -18.12 3.78
CA LEU A 263 -1.24 -18.47 2.77
C LEU A 263 -2.67 -18.45 3.34
N ILE A 264 -2.87 -19.00 4.54
CA ILE A 264 -4.16 -18.95 5.23
C ILE A 264 -4.57 -17.50 5.54
N SER A 265 -3.60 -16.64 5.85
CA SER A 265 -3.88 -15.22 6.13
C SER A 265 -4.26 -14.43 4.88
N SER A 266 -3.74 -14.83 3.71
CA SER A 266 -4.10 -14.22 2.44
C SER A 266 -5.47 -14.65 1.91
N ASP A 267 -5.97 -15.81 2.36
CA ASP A 267 -7.32 -16.31 2.06
C ASP A 267 -8.31 -15.83 3.14
N TYR A 268 -8.59 -14.52 3.15
CA TYR A 268 -9.54 -13.94 4.11
C TYR A 268 -10.97 -14.29 3.67
N ASN A 269 -11.55 -15.33 4.27
CA ASN A 269 -12.90 -15.83 3.96
C ASN A 269 -13.87 -15.71 5.17
N LYS A 270 -13.70 -14.70 6.01
CA LYS A 270 -14.65 -14.50 7.12
C LYS A 270 -15.90 -13.79 6.58
N LYS A 271 -16.89 -14.56 6.12
CA LYS A 271 -18.22 -14.04 5.88
C LYS A 271 -18.83 -13.67 7.23
N ILE A 272 -19.19 -12.41 7.39
CA ILE A 272 -19.99 -11.96 8.51
C ILE A 272 -21.43 -12.11 8.05
N ASP A 273 -22.16 -13.09 8.60
CA ASP A 273 -23.60 -13.16 8.43
C ASP A 273 -24.22 -12.07 9.31
N HIS A 274 -24.28 -10.87 8.78
CA HIS A 274 -25.13 -9.84 9.37
C HIS A 274 -26.58 -10.21 9.06
N HIS A 275 -27.37 -10.44 10.09
CA HIS A 275 -28.82 -10.39 9.94
C HIS A 275 -29.18 -9.01 9.41
N ILE A 276 -29.60 -8.94 8.15
CA ILE A 276 -30.04 -7.69 7.50
C ILE A 276 -31.26 -7.21 8.24
N CYS A 277 -31.09 -6.41 9.28
CA CYS A 277 -32.17 -5.64 9.84
C CYS A 277 -32.47 -4.51 8.86
N SER A 278 -33.49 -4.69 8.05
CA SER A 278 -34.10 -3.60 7.28
C SER A 278 -34.72 -2.62 8.26
N SER A 279 -33.96 -1.65 8.73
CA SER A 279 -34.52 -0.53 9.48
C SER A 279 -34.93 0.56 8.50
N ASP A 280 -36.15 1.07 8.64
CA ASP A 280 -36.67 2.19 7.84
C ASP A 280 -35.90 3.50 8.07
N ASN A 281 -34.97 3.53 9.02
CA ASN A 281 -34.18 4.70 9.39
C ASN A 281 -32.67 4.48 9.15
N PRO A 282 -32.11 4.94 8.01
CA PRO A 282 -30.69 4.83 7.73
C PRO A 282 -29.87 5.69 8.70
N ILE A 283 -28.68 5.19 9.08
CA ILE A 283 -27.75 5.95 9.92
C ILE A 283 -27.04 7.04 9.12
N LEU A 284 -26.77 6.76 7.83
CA LEU A 284 -26.19 7.71 6.87
C LEU A 284 -27.03 7.70 5.59
N GLU A 285 -27.43 8.88 5.14
CA GLU A 285 -28.08 9.10 3.86
C GLU A 285 -27.42 10.25 3.12
N ILE A 286 -26.89 9.98 1.93
CA ILE A 286 -26.29 10.95 1.01
C ILE A 286 -27.18 11.03 -0.22
N LYS A 287 -27.63 12.25 -0.58
CA LYS A 287 -28.49 12.49 -1.76
C LYS A 287 -27.87 13.52 -2.67
N ASN A 288 -27.66 13.13 -3.94
CA ASN A 288 -27.20 13.99 -5.05
C ASN A 288 -25.97 14.84 -4.69
N LEU A 289 -25.00 14.25 -3.97
CA LEU A 289 -23.82 14.94 -3.48
C LEU A 289 -22.93 15.36 -4.64
N LYS A 290 -22.56 16.66 -4.66
CA LYS A 290 -21.60 17.22 -5.62
C LYS A 290 -20.50 17.98 -4.87
N VAL A 291 -19.25 17.60 -5.12
CA VAL A 291 -18.05 18.26 -4.58
C VAL A 291 -17.12 18.57 -5.74
N TYR A 292 -16.89 19.85 -5.97
CA TYR A 292 -16.08 20.35 -7.09
C TYR A 292 -14.94 21.19 -6.56
N TYR A 293 -13.75 20.97 -7.08
CA TYR A 293 -12.56 21.76 -6.77
C TYR A 293 -12.25 22.69 -7.94
N LYS A 294 -12.00 23.97 -7.63
CA LYS A 294 -11.57 24.96 -8.63
C LYS A 294 -10.14 24.66 -9.04
N GLU A 295 -9.90 24.50 -10.34
CA GLU A 295 -8.57 24.38 -10.90
C GLU A 295 -7.86 25.75 -10.84
N LYS A 296 -6.66 25.81 -10.27
CA LYS A 296 -5.87 27.04 -10.28
C LYS A 296 -5.31 27.27 -11.69
N ASN A 297 -6.00 28.07 -12.49
CA ASN A 297 -5.47 28.55 -13.76
C ASN A 297 -4.56 29.75 -13.51
N ASN A 298 -3.28 29.66 -13.92
CA ASN A 298 -2.32 30.77 -13.85
C ASN A 298 -2.58 31.87 -14.91
N PHE A 299 -3.63 31.74 -15.72
CA PHE A 299 -3.97 32.71 -16.76
C PHE A 299 -5.24 33.48 -16.40
N PHE A 300 -5.14 34.80 -16.32
CA PHE A 300 -6.21 35.72 -15.94
C PHE A 300 -7.45 35.74 -16.89
N PHE A 301 -7.37 35.12 -18.06
CA PHE A 301 -8.43 35.16 -19.09
C PHE A 301 -9.06 33.80 -19.45
N LYS A 302 -8.76 32.70 -18.73
CA LYS A 302 -9.45 31.43 -18.98
C LYS A 302 -10.63 31.26 -18.03
N PRO A 303 -11.77 30.74 -18.51
CA PRO A 303 -12.90 30.43 -17.63
C PRO A 303 -12.48 29.43 -16.55
N ASP A 304 -13.07 29.58 -15.36
CA ASP A 304 -12.83 28.71 -14.23
C ASP A 304 -13.16 27.26 -14.60
N THR A 305 -12.14 26.42 -14.61
CA THR A 305 -12.32 24.97 -14.79
C THR A 305 -12.48 24.32 -13.41
N TYR A 306 -13.40 23.34 -13.32
CA TYR A 306 -13.70 22.64 -12.08
C TYR A 306 -13.45 21.13 -12.24
N ILE A 307 -12.67 20.58 -11.32
CA ILE A 307 -12.54 19.13 -11.19
C ILE A 307 -13.76 18.64 -10.41
N LYS A 308 -14.58 17.81 -11.05
CA LYS A 308 -15.77 17.18 -10.46
C LYS A 308 -15.34 15.94 -9.67
N ALA A 309 -14.83 16.15 -8.44
CA ALA A 309 -14.34 15.06 -7.62
C ALA A 309 -15.46 14.12 -7.13
N VAL A 310 -16.65 14.64 -6.89
CA VAL A 310 -17.88 13.88 -6.63
C VAL A 310 -18.99 14.53 -7.43
N ASP A 311 -19.71 13.77 -8.25
CA ASP A 311 -20.74 14.25 -9.15
C ASP A 311 -21.98 13.35 -9.10
N ASP A 312 -22.99 13.82 -8.37
CA ASP A 312 -24.30 13.19 -8.25
C ASP A 312 -24.29 11.81 -7.53
N VAL A 313 -23.66 11.75 -6.36
CA VAL A 313 -23.51 10.52 -5.59
C VAL A 313 -24.64 10.38 -4.57
N CYS A 314 -25.25 9.17 -4.54
CA CYS A 314 -26.24 8.76 -3.56
C CYS A 314 -25.76 7.50 -2.82
N ILE A 315 -25.82 7.50 -1.48
CA ILE A 315 -25.43 6.36 -0.62
C ILE A 315 -26.39 6.28 0.56
N THR A 316 -26.81 5.07 0.88
CA THR A 316 -27.61 4.78 2.08
C THR A 316 -26.93 3.68 2.89
N LEU A 317 -26.81 3.89 4.21
CA LEU A 317 -26.19 2.94 5.13
C LEU A 317 -27.09 2.76 6.35
N ASN A 318 -27.39 1.51 6.68
CA ASN A 318 -28.20 1.16 7.85
C ASN A 318 -27.34 0.93 9.11
N PRO A 319 -27.92 1.05 10.31
CA PRO A 319 -27.22 0.76 11.56
C PRO A 319 -26.63 -0.66 11.59
N GLY A 320 -25.42 -0.79 12.14
CA GLY A 320 -24.75 -2.07 12.27
C GLY A 320 -24.23 -2.70 10.98
N MET A 321 -24.49 -2.09 9.82
CA MET A 321 -24.03 -2.57 8.51
C MET A 321 -22.72 -1.92 8.09
N THR A 322 -22.03 -2.59 7.18
CA THR A 322 -20.84 -2.08 6.50
C THR A 322 -21.14 -1.80 5.03
N HIS A 323 -21.03 -0.54 4.62
CA HIS A 323 -21.06 -0.13 3.20
C HIS A 323 -19.68 0.18 2.70
N ALA A 324 -19.27 -0.46 1.62
CA ALA A 324 -17.95 -0.24 1.00
C ALA A 324 -18.06 0.72 -0.19
N ILE A 325 -17.12 1.67 -0.30
CA ILE A 325 -16.87 2.46 -1.51
C ILE A 325 -15.54 2.03 -2.11
N VAL A 326 -15.59 1.47 -3.30
CA VAL A 326 -14.41 0.91 -3.98
C VAL A 326 -14.20 1.60 -5.33
N GLY A 327 -12.95 1.73 -5.77
CA GLY A 327 -12.59 2.31 -7.07
C GLY A 327 -11.11 2.68 -7.12
N GLU A 328 -10.63 3.09 -8.29
CA GLU A 328 -9.25 3.52 -8.50
C GLU A 328 -8.90 4.78 -7.71
N SER A 329 -7.59 5.04 -7.50
CA SER A 329 -7.11 6.27 -6.86
C SER A 329 -7.55 7.49 -7.65
N GLY A 330 -7.95 8.55 -6.95
CA GLY A 330 -8.50 9.75 -7.60
C GLY A 330 -9.94 9.61 -8.11
N SER A 331 -10.64 8.49 -7.91
CA SER A 331 -12.06 8.35 -8.29
C SER A 331 -13.03 9.22 -7.46
N GLY A 332 -12.57 9.78 -6.31
CA GLY A 332 -13.35 10.66 -5.44
C GLY A 332 -13.77 10.07 -4.09
N LYS A 333 -13.38 8.83 -3.76
CA LYS A 333 -13.76 8.11 -2.52
C LYS A 333 -13.47 8.91 -1.25
N SER A 334 -12.20 9.28 -1.04
CA SER A 334 -11.78 10.07 0.14
C SER A 334 -12.40 11.47 0.16
N THR A 335 -12.83 11.99 -1.00
CA THR A 335 -13.58 13.25 -1.07
C THR A 335 -14.95 13.12 -0.45
N ILE A 336 -15.64 11.97 -0.61
CA ILE A 336 -16.90 11.70 0.06
C ILE A 336 -16.70 11.69 1.58
N ALA A 337 -15.67 10.98 2.08
CA ALA A 337 -15.34 10.98 3.51
C ALA A 337 -15.07 12.38 4.04
N LYS A 338 -14.24 13.17 3.33
CA LYS A 338 -13.96 14.57 3.67
C LYS A 338 -15.21 15.44 3.66
N ALA A 339 -16.14 15.23 2.73
CA ALA A 339 -17.40 15.95 2.68
C ALA A 339 -18.29 15.62 3.90
N ILE A 340 -18.39 14.36 4.31
CA ILE A 340 -19.12 13.95 5.51
C ILE A 340 -18.50 14.60 6.76
N MET A 341 -17.16 14.64 6.85
CA MET A 341 -16.46 15.27 7.98
C MET A 341 -16.48 16.81 7.94
N GLY A 342 -17.04 17.42 6.88
CA GLY A 342 -17.04 18.86 6.69
C GLY A 342 -15.66 19.46 6.34
N LEU A 343 -14.75 18.61 5.84
CA LEU A 343 -13.38 18.99 5.41
C LEU A 343 -13.31 19.33 3.91
N ALA A 344 -14.40 19.11 3.16
CA ALA A 344 -14.52 19.48 1.75
C ALA A 344 -15.78 20.34 1.54
N SER A 345 -15.68 21.37 0.70
CA SER A 345 -16.80 22.25 0.36
C SER A 345 -17.78 21.53 -0.56
N ILE A 346 -19.02 21.41 -0.12
CA ILE A 346 -20.11 20.79 -0.87
C ILE A 346 -20.72 21.83 -1.80
N LYS A 347 -20.79 21.55 -3.10
CA LYS A 347 -21.45 22.42 -4.09
C LYS A 347 -22.98 22.29 -4.04
N SER A 348 -23.48 21.06 -3.95
CA SER A 348 -24.92 20.77 -3.80
C SER A 348 -25.12 19.35 -3.26
N GLY A 349 -26.36 19.03 -2.88
CA GLY A 349 -26.73 17.77 -2.27
C GLY A 349 -26.92 17.87 -0.76
N SER A 350 -27.25 16.76 -0.14
CA SER A 350 -27.45 16.67 1.30
C SER A 350 -26.77 15.44 1.88
N ILE A 351 -26.33 15.57 3.13
CA ILE A 351 -25.77 14.47 3.93
C ILE A 351 -26.54 14.48 5.26
N SER A 352 -27.25 13.40 5.54
CA SER A 352 -27.99 13.21 6.79
C SER A 352 -27.37 12.06 7.58
N ILE A 353 -27.10 12.29 8.87
CA ILE A 353 -26.65 11.28 9.84
C ILE A 353 -27.66 11.28 10.99
N LEU A 354 -28.15 10.09 11.38
CA LEU A 354 -29.22 9.95 12.39
C LEU A 354 -30.39 10.91 12.12
N ASN A 355 -30.84 10.97 10.87
CA ASN A 355 -31.90 11.84 10.36
C ASN A 355 -31.65 13.36 10.50
N LYS A 356 -30.41 13.79 10.84
CA LYS A 356 -30.03 15.21 10.92
C LYS A 356 -29.16 15.60 9.75
N ASN A 357 -29.53 16.64 9.01
CA ASN A 357 -28.73 17.16 7.89
C ASN A 357 -27.50 17.92 8.43
N ILE A 358 -26.32 17.29 8.33
CA ILE A 358 -25.07 17.84 8.86
C ILE A 358 -24.51 19.01 8.04
N VAL A 359 -24.93 19.16 6.77
CA VAL A 359 -24.50 20.26 5.90
C VAL A 359 -25.06 21.61 6.38
N LYS A 360 -26.26 21.58 7.00
CA LYS A 360 -26.94 22.76 7.54
C LYS A 360 -26.52 23.11 8.99
N MET A 361 -25.84 22.19 9.68
CA MET A 361 -25.43 22.42 11.08
C MET A 361 -24.25 23.38 11.15
N ARG A 362 -24.23 24.19 12.21
CA ARG A 362 -23.14 25.18 12.47
C ARG A 362 -22.86 25.29 13.98
N GLY A 363 -21.66 25.77 14.30
CA GLY A 363 -21.28 26.15 15.67
C GLY A 363 -21.23 24.97 16.64
N SER A 364 -21.71 25.19 17.87
CA SER A 364 -21.68 24.20 18.97
C SER A 364 -22.48 22.95 18.65
N SER A 365 -23.68 23.08 18.04
CA SER A 365 -24.52 21.92 17.71
C SER A 365 -23.83 20.95 16.74
N GLN A 366 -23.05 21.45 15.77
CA GLN A 366 -22.27 20.61 14.87
C GLN A 366 -21.13 19.92 15.63
N ARG A 367 -20.45 20.65 16.52
CA ARG A 367 -19.36 20.13 17.35
C ARG A 367 -19.85 18.96 18.21
N ASP A 368 -20.92 19.16 18.97
CA ASP A 368 -21.47 18.15 19.88
C ASP A 368 -22.02 16.94 19.12
N PHE A 369 -22.53 17.17 17.92
CA PHE A 369 -23.06 16.08 17.09
C PHE A 369 -21.93 15.21 16.49
N ARG A 370 -20.71 15.74 16.30
CA ARG A 370 -19.55 15.00 15.75
C ARG A 370 -19.15 13.77 16.57
N LYS A 371 -19.48 13.68 17.86
CA LYS A 371 -19.25 12.45 18.64
C LYS A 371 -19.95 11.23 18.03
N ASN A 372 -21.08 11.41 17.33
CA ASN A 372 -21.85 10.31 16.76
C ASN A 372 -21.20 9.73 15.49
N TYR A 373 -20.32 10.46 14.83
CA TYR A 373 -19.60 9.99 13.64
C TYR A 373 -18.14 10.41 13.68
N GLN A 374 -17.27 9.47 13.44
CA GLN A 374 -15.82 9.64 13.52
C GLN A 374 -15.15 9.09 12.27
N MET A 375 -13.87 9.42 12.06
CA MET A 375 -13.12 8.99 10.90
C MET A 375 -11.75 8.44 11.29
N ILE A 376 -11.39 7.30 10.73
CA ILE A 376 -10.02 6.77 10.69
C ILE A 376 -9.43 7.21 9.36
N PHE A 377 -8.33 7.97 9.42
CA PHE A 377 -7.63 8.50 8.24
C PHE A 377 -6.70 7.46 7.62
N GLN A 378 -6.41 7.63 6.33
CA GLN A 378 -5.61 6.74 5.50
C GLN A 378 -4.20 6.46 6.05
N ASP A 379 -3.55 7.47 6.65
CA ASP A 379 -2.20 7.32 7.19
C ASP A 379 -2.19 7.50 8.71
N PRO A 380 -1.98 6.42 9.47
CA PRO A 380 -1.89 6.50 10.93
C PRO A 380 -0.66 7.28 11.41
N PHE A 381 0.42 7.35 10.60
CA PHE A 381 1.63 8.09 10.95
C PHE A 381 1.39 9.60 10.98
N SER A 382 0.75 10.14 9.96
CA SER A 382 0.45 11.57 9.87
C SER A 382 -0.73 11.98 10.74
N SER A 383 -1.61 11.04 11.12
CA SER A 383 -2.80 11.32 11.92
C SER A 383 -2.53 11.42 13.43
N LEU A 384 -1.41 10.90 13.91
CA LEU A 384 -1.02 10.92 15.33
C LEU A 384 0.09 11.97 15.55
N ASN A 385 -0.11 12.88 16.51
CA ASN A 385 0.92 13.86 16.86
C ASN A 385 2.14 13.17 17.49
N PRO A 386 3.34 13.16 16.83
CA PRO A 386 4.50 12.43 17.32
C PRO A 386 5.11 12.97 18.63
N ARG A 387 4.73 14.21 19.00
CA ARG A 387 5.20 14.88 20.23
C ARG A 387 4.30 14.64 21.43
N MET A 388 3.15 13.99 21.25
CA MET A 388 2.21 13.68 22.33
C MET A 388 2.30 12.21 22.73
N ARG A 389 2.09 11.92 24.02
CA ARG A 389 1.95 10.54 24.50
C ARG A 389 0.63 9.94 24.03
N VAL A 390 0.62 8.64 23.82
CA VAL A 390 -0.56 7.89 23.32
C VAL A 390 -1.81 8.14 24.16
N GLY A 391 -1.70 8.12 25.51
CA GLY A 391 -2.83 8.41 26.38
C GLY A 391 -3.40 9.82 26.18
N SER A 392 -2.55 10.82 25.91
CA SER A 392 -3.01 12.18 25.61
C SER A 392 -3.71 12.28 24.26
N ILE A 393 -3.20 11.57 23.24
CA ILE A 393 -3.81 11.52 21.90
C ILE A 393 -5.21 10.88 21.96
N ILE A 394 -5.35 9.76 22.67
CA ILE A 394 -6.62 9.03 22.74
C ILE A 394 -7.69 9.85 23.45
N LYS A 395 -7.36 10.44 24.61
CA LYS A 395 -8.33 11.19 25.44
C LYS A 395 -8.67 12.60 24.94
N GLU A 396 -7.89 13.14 23.98
CA GLU A 396 -8.04 14.52 23.50
C GLU A 396 -9.48 14.87 23.11
N GLY A 397 -10.12 14.04 22.29
CA GLY A 397 -11.49 14.25 21.85
C GLY A 397 -12.50 14.14 22.98
N LEU A 398 -12.30 13.23 23.93
CA LEU A 398 -13.18 13.05 25.08
C LEU A 398 -13.11 14.27 26.03
N CYS A 399 -11.91 14.73 26.36
CA CYS A 399 -11.72 15.92 27.19
C CYS A 399 -12.28 17.19 26.54
N PHE A 400 -12.19 17.29 25.20
CA PHE A 400 -12.74 18.44 24.46
C PHE A 400 -14.29 18.46 24.46
N LEU A 401 -14.93 17.29 24.34
CA LEU A 401 -16.40 17.18 24.29
C LEU A 401 -17.06 17.10 25.67
N LYS A 402 -16.32 16.66 26.68
CA LYS A 402 -16.80 16.54 28.06
C LYS A 402 -15.77 17.16 29.03
N PRO A 403 -15.65 18.50 29.08
CA PRO A 403 -14.63 19.17 29.89
C PRO A 403 -14.79 18.95 31.39
N GLU A 404 -16.00 18.66 31.85
CA GLU A 404 -16.32 18.36 33.26
C GLU A 404 -16.03 16.92 33.69
N ILE A 405 -15.60 16.02 32.79
CA ILE A 405 -15.31 14.63 33.14
C ILE A 405 -14.12 14.55 34.13
N ASN A 406 -14.29 13.80 35.21
CA ASN A 406 -13.22 13.67 36.20
C ASN A 406 -12.11 12.73 35.72
N LYS A 407 -10.92 12.88 36.32
CA LYS A 407 -9.73 12.12 35.94
C LYS A 407 -9.92 10.60 36.09
N TYR A 408 -10.57 10.17 37.13
CA TYR A 408 -10.81 8.74 37.40
C TYR A 408 -11.66 8.10 36.32
N GLU A 409 -12.72 8.78 35.87
CA GLU A 409 -13.56 8.32 34.76
C GLU A 409 -12.79 8.26 33.44
N ILE A 410 -11.95 9.27 33.17
CA ILE A 410 -11.07 9.27 31.98
C ILE A 410 -10.15 8.05 32.00
N ASP A 411 -9.49 7.79 33.13
CA ASP A 411 -8.53 6.68 33.25
C ASP A 411 -9.24 5.31 33.09
N LYS A 412 -10.47 5.17 33.60
CA LYS A 412 -11.29 3.99 33.41
C LYS A 412 -11.67 3.79 31.93
N ILE A 413 -12.20 4.83 31.27
CA ILE A 413 -12.57 4.77 29.85
C ILE A 413 -11.34 4.47 28.98
N LEU A 414 -10.19 5.08 29.28
CA LEU A 414 -8.93 4.79 28.60
C LEU A 414 -8.54 3.32 28.71
N SER A 415 -8.61 2.78 29.94
CA SER A 415 -8.31 1.36 30.19
C SER A 415 -9.21 0.44 29.37
N ASP A 416 -10.52 0.70 29.38
CA ASP A 416 -11.51 -0.10 28.64
C ASP A 416 -11.28 -0.05 27.12
N VAL A 417 -10.96 1.13 26.58
CA VAL A 417 -10.67 1.28 25.14
C VAL A 417 -9.37 0.58 24.77
N MET A 418 -8.31 0.65 25.61
CA MET A 418 -7.06 -0.06 25.35
C MET A 418 -7.25 -1.58 25.30
N ILE A 419 -8.08 -2.13 26.19
CA ILE A 419 -8.44 -3.55 26.16
C ILE A 419 -9.19 -3.88 24.89
N LYS A 420 -10.18 -3.06 24.48
CA LYS A 420 -10.97 -3.26 23.25
C LYS A 420 -10.09 -3.32 22.00
N VAL A 421 -9.01 -2.53 21.92
CA VAL A 421 -8.10 -2.53 20.76
C VAL A 421 -6.93 -3.49 20.92
N GLY A 422 -6.85 -4.25 22.02
CA GLY A 422 -5.80 -5.24 22.28
C GLY A 422 -4.40 -4.62 22.49
N LEU A 423 -4.32 -3.48 23.16
CA LEU A 423 -3.09 -2.81 23.55
C LEU A 423 -2.89 -2.83 25.06
N ASN A 424 -1.62 -2.98 25.51
CA ASN A 424 -1.28 -2.92 26.93
C ASN A 424 -1.43 -1.48 27.47
N GLN A 425 -1.84 -1.33 28.71
CA GLN A 425 -1.97 -0.04 29.42
C GLN A 425 -0.65 0.74 29.49
N ASP A 426 0.48 0.07 29.61
CA ASP A 426 1.81 0.71 29.61
C ASP A 426 2.07 1.53 28.34
N SER A 427 1.35 1.21 27.26
CA SER A 427 1.39 1.93 25.99
C SER A 427 0.93 3.38 26.10
N LEU A 428 0.11 3.73 27.08
CA LEU A 428 -0.42 5.09 27.27
C LEU A 428 0.68 6.12 27.57
N SER A 429 1.78 5.67 28.21
CA SER A 429 2.92 6.52 28.57
C SER A 429 3.92 6.76 27.43
N LYS A 430 3.85 5.95 26.36
CA LYS A 430 4.79 5.95 25.23
C LYS A 430 4.38 6.94 24.14
N TYR A 431 5.31 7.21 23.21
CA TYR A 431 5.10 8.07 22.05
C TYR A 431 4.80 7.23 20.78
N PRO A 432 4.08 7.78 19.78
CA PRO A 432 3.71 7.05 18.56
C PRO A 432 4.89 6.40 17.82
N HIS A 433 6.05 7.04 17.78
CA HIS A 433 7.23 6.52 17.08
C HIS A 433 7.81 5.23 17.70
N GLN A 434 7.40 4.87 18.92
CA GLN A 434 7.84 3.65 19.61
C GLN A 434 6.99 2.42 19.28
N PHE A 435 6.02 2.56 18.36
CA PHE A 435 5.07 1.51 18.00
C PHE A 435 5.21 1.08 16.54
N SER A 436 4.90 -0.19 16.25
CA SER A 436 4.77 -0.70 14.89
C SER A 436 3.58 -0.07 14.16
N GLY A 437 3.53 -0.20 12.83
CA GLY A 437 2.43 0.32 11.99
C GLY A 437 1.06 -0.17 12.47
N GLY A 438 0.92 -1.47 12.71
CA GLY A 438 -0.33 -2.06 13.21
C GLY A 438 -0.72 -1.59 14.60
N GLN A 439 0.24 -1.40 15.51
CA GLN A 439 -0.03 -0.83 16.83
C GLN A 439 -0.47 0.64 16.72
N ARG A 440 0.13 1.44 15.83
CA ARG A 440 -0.31 2.83 15.59
C ARG A 440 -1.73 2.86 15.02
N GLN A 441 -2.07 1.93 14.14
CA GLN A 441 -3.43 1.81 13.64
C GLN A 441 -4.42 1.50 14.77
N ARG A 442 -4.08 0.59 15.69
CA ARG A 442 -4.90 0.32 16.88
C ARG A 442 -5.04 1.54 17.79
N ILE A 443 -4.01 2.38 17.91
CA ILE A 443 -4.08 3.67 18.64
C ILE A 443 -5.02 4.64 17.92
N ALA A 444 -4.98 4.73 16.58
CA ALA A 444 -5.89 5.56 15.80
C ALA A 444 -7.35 5.09 15.94
N ILE A 445 -7.58 3.78 15.97
CA ILE A 445 -8.89 3.18 16.26
C ILE A 445 -9.33 3.52 17.69
N ALA A 446 -8.46 3.38 18.70
CA ALA A 446 -8.76 3.72 20.10
C ALA A 446 -9.19 5.19 20.25
N ARG A 447 -8.50 6.12 19.55
CA ARG A 447 -8.80 7.55 19.57
C ARG A 447 -10.23 7.89 19.11
N VAL A 448 -10.76 7.15 18.15
CA VAL A 448 -12.12 7.37 17.65
C VAL A 448 -13.17 6.62 18.47
N LEU A 449 -12.85 5.42 18.96
CA LEU A 449 -13.74 4.58 19.75
C LEU A 449 -14.06 5.13 21.14
N ILE A 450 -13.15 5.91 21.73
CA ILE A 450 -13.36 6.53 23.05
C ILE A 450 -14.60 7.45 23.08
N LEU A 451 -15.05 7.92 21.91
CA LEU A 451 -16.24 8.76 21.75
C LEU A 451 -17.53 7.98 21.53
N GLU A 452 -17.46 6.65 21.45
CA GLU A 452 -18.57 5.73 21.19
C GLU A 452 -19.43 6.15 19.98
N PRO A 453 -18.83 6.31 18.78
CA PRO A 453 -19.55 6.77 17.61
C PRO A 453 -20.57 5.74 17.14
N LYS A 454 -21.63 6.21 16.49
CA LYS A 454 -22.64 5.35 15.83
C LYS A 454 -22.26 5.03 14.39
N LEU A 455 -21.50 5.92 13.75
CA LEU A 455 -20.97 5.77 12.40
C LEU A 455 -19.45 5.96 12.43
N LEU A 456 -18.71 5.01 11.85
CA LEU A 456 -17.27 5.11 11.66
C LEU A 456 -16.93 5.09 10.17
N ILE A 457 -16.24 6.13 9.73
CA ILE A 457 -15.73 6.25 8.35
C ILE A 457 -14.29 5.75 8.36
N CYS A 458 -14.00 4.72 7.59
CA CYS A 458 -12.68 4.10 7.48
C CYS A 458 -12.11 4.42 6.09
N ASP A 459 -11.23 5.42 6.00
CA ASP A 459 -10.58 5.79 4.72
C ASP A 459 -9.25 5.04 4.58
N GLU A 460 -9.25 3.95 3.84
CA GLU A 460 -8.10 3.06 3.62
C GLU A 460 -7.35 2.67 4.91
N PRO A 461 -8.04 2.17 5.93
CA PRO A 461 -7.46 2.01 7.27
C PRO A 461 -6.35 0.94 7.35
N THR A 462 -6.10 0.19 6.29
CA THR A 462 -5.14 -0.93 6.26
C THR A 462 -4.15 -0.85 5.11
N SER A 463 -4.19 0.18 4.26
CA SER A 463 -3.41 0.26 3.00
C SER A 463 -1.88 0.26 3.19
N SER A 464 -1.39 0.71 4.35
CA SER A 464 0.05 0.77 4.67
C SER A 464 0.56 -0.39 5.54
N LEU A 465 -0.28 -1.42 5.76
CA LEU A 465 0.02 -2.54 6.64
C LEU A 465 0.30 -3.82 5.82
N ASP A 466 1.14 -4.70 6.37
CA ASP A 466 1.32 -6.04 5.79
C ASP A 466 0.06 -6.91 5.97
N VAL A 467 -0.08 -7.94 5.12
CA VAL A 467 -1.30 -8.79 5.02
C VAL A 467 -1.72 -9.39 6.36
N THR A 468 -0.75 -9.80 7.19
CA THR A 468 -1.04 -10.40 8.51
C THR A 468 -1.64 -9.36 9.46
N VAL A 469 -1.06 -8.16 9.50
CA VAL A 469 -1.54 -7.06 10.35
C VAL A 469 -2.84 -6.47 9.82
N GLN A 470 -3.02 -6.38 8.48
CA GLN A 470 -4.30 -6.00 7.86
C GLN A 470 -5.45 -6.88 8.37
N LYS A 471 -5.25 -8.20 8.32
CA LYS A 471 -6.24 -9.15 8.82
C LYS A 471 -6.57 -8.92 10.29
N GLN A 472 -5.57 -8.75 11.14
CA GLN A 472 -5.77 -8.50 12.58
C GLN A 472 -6.54 -7.20 12.85
N VAL A 473 -6.32 -6.15 12.07
CA VAL A 473 -7.04 -4.87 12.19
C VAL A 473 -8.48 -5.01 11.71
N LEU A 474 -8.72 -5.76 10.62
CA LEU A 474 -10.08 -6.02 10.14
C LEU A 474 -10.86 -6.90 11.10
N ASP A 475 -10.26 -7.98 11.63
CA ASP A 475 -10.88 -8.82 12.64
C ASP A 475 -11.26 -7.99 13.89
N LEU A 476 -10.38 -7.07 14.31
CA LEU A 476 -10.67 -6.14 15.41
C LEU A 476 -11.89 -5.25 15.10
N LEU A 477 -11.95 -4.66 13.91
CA LEU A 477 -13.08 -3.79 13.51
C LEU A 477 -14.40 -4.58 13.46
N VAL A 478 -14.37 -5.82 12.95
CA VAL A 478 -15.52 -6.73 12.94
C VAL A 478 -15.96 -7.08 14.36
N ASP A 479 -15.03 -7.42 15.26
CA ASP A 479 -15.36 -7.73 16.65
C ASP A 479 -15.93 -6.51 17.40
N ILE A 480 -15.47 -5.31 17.08
CA ILE A 480 -16.04 -4.08 17.62
C ILE A 480 -17.46 -3.88 17.09
N GLN A 481 -17.69 -4.04 15.78
CA GLN A 481 -19.00 -3.89 15.16
C GLN A 481 -20.04 -4.82 15.78
N THR A 482 -19.70 -6.10 15.92
CA THR A 482 -20.61 -7.10 16.50
C THR A 482 -20.99 -6.80 17.96
N LYS A 483 -20.06 -6.20 18.73
CA LYS A 483 -20.29 -5.87 20.15
C LYS A 483 -21.02 -4.54 20.35
N THR A 484 -20.87 -3.59 19.41
CA THR A 484 -21.33 -2.19 19.62
C THR A 484 -22.38 -1.73 18.63
N ASN A 485 -22.67 -2.53 17.59
CA ASN A 485 -23.61 -2.21 16.50
C ASN A 485 -23.25 -0.90 15.76
N ILE A 486 -21.96 -0.55 15.68
CA ILE A 486 -21.47 0.61 14.90
C ILE A 486 -21.64 0.32 13.41
N ALA A 487 -22.12 1.29 12.65
CA ALA A 487 -22.14 1.20 11.20
C ALA A 487 -20.79 1.67 10.61
N TYR A 488 -20.32 1.00 9.56
CA TYR A 488 -19.06 1.34 8.88
C TYR A 488 -19.31 1.83 7.47
N LEU A 489 -18.74 2.99 7.14
CA LEU A 489 -18.51 3.41 5.76
C LEU A 489 -17.03 3.14 5.43
N PHE A 490 -16.77 2.10 4.68
CA PHE A 490 -15.44 1.64 4.38
C PHE A 490 -14.99 2.12 2.99
N ILE A 491 -13.87 2.79 2.90
CA ILE A 491 -13.26 3.22 1.64
C ILE A 491 -11.99 2.41 1.42
N SER A 492 -11.86 1.78 0.26
CA SER A 492 -10.69 0.99 -0.09
C SER A 492 -10.49 0.92 -1.60
N HIS A 493 -9.29 0.62 -2.03
CA HIS A 493 -8.98 0.19 -3.38
C HIS A 493 -8.87 -1.34 -3.49
N ASP A 494 -8.77 -2.07 -2.37
CA ASP A 494 -8.74 -3.53 -2.33
C ASP A 494 -10.15 -4.12 -2.21
N ILE A 495 -10.72 -4.45 -3.38
CA ILE A 495 -12.08 -4.99 -3.46
C ILE A 495 -12.21 -6.37 -2.80
N LYS A 496 -11.16 -7.23 -2.84
CA LYS A 496 -11.21 -8.56 -2.22
C LYS A 496 -11.28 -8.50 -0.71
N LEU A 497 -10.41 -7.68 -0.14
CA LEU A 497 -10.34 -7.51 1.31
C LEU A 497 -11.68 -7.02 1.85
N ILE A 498 -12.27 -6.04 1.17
CA ILE A 498 -13.51 -5.39 1.59
C ILE A 498 -14.74 -6.27 1.33
N ALA A 499 -14.73 -7.08 0.27
CA ALA A 499 -15.84 -7.96 -0.04
C ALA A 499 -16.19 -8.94 1.10
N ASN A 500 -15.20 -9.27 1.94
CA ASN A 500 -15.38 -10.20 3.05
C ASN A 500 -15.99 -9.58 4.31
N ILE A 501 -16.00 -8.25 4.40
CA ILE A 501 -16.50 -7.52 5.58
C ILE A 501 -17.66 -6.58 5.28
N SER A 502 -18.00 -6.36 4.00
CA SER A 502 -19.05 -5.43 3.60
C SER A 502 -20.33 -6.15 3.20
N ASP A 503 -21.48 -5.60 3.64
CA ASP A 503 -22.82 -6.04 3.29
C ASP A 503 -23.22 -5.51 1.92
N THR A 504 -22.94 -4.24 1.69
CA THR A 504 -23.23 -3.53 0.44
C THR A 504 -22.00 -2.81 -0.08
N MET A 505 -21.95 -2.61 -1.39
CA MET A 505 -20.79 -2.00 -2.06
C MET A 505 -21.26 -1.01 -3.12
N SER A 506 -20.50 0.08 -3.26
CA SER A 506 -20.61 1.04 -4.38
C SER A 506 -19.28 1.14 -5.10
N ILE A 507 -19.30 0.95 -6.41
CA ILE A 507 -18.13 1.11 -7.27
C ILE A 507 -18.09 2.54 -7.80
N MET A 508 -16.98 3.24 -7.55
CA MET A 508 -16.80 4.64 -7.92
C MET A 508 -15.79 4.82 -9.03
N ASN A 509 -16.17 5.55 -10.08
CA ASN A 509 -15.29 5.90 -11.19
C ASN A 509 -15.49 7.37 -11.57
N LYS A 510 -14.39 8.14 -11.69
CA LYS A 510 -14.38 9.55 -12.13
C LYS A 510 -15.47 10.41 -11.49
N GLY A 511 -15.61 10.31 -10.16
CA GLY A 511 -16.54 11.11 -9.37
C GLY A 511 -17.98 10.58 -9.30
N LYS A 512 -18.30 9.47 -9.96
CA LYS A 512 -19.66 8.89 -10.01
C LYS A 512 -19.69 7.47 -9.49
N ILE A 513 -20.81 7.08 -8.88
CA ILE A 513 -21.10 5.67 -8.62
C ILE A 513 -21.58 5.05 -9.92
N VAL A 514 -20.86 4.04 -10.41
CA VAL A 514 -21.17 3.34 -11.66
C VAL A 514 -21.96 2.06 -11.43
N GLU A 515 -21.85 1.48 -10.22
CA GLU A 515 -22.60 0.30 -9.80
C GLU A 515 -22.73 0.29 -8.29
N SER A 516 -23.88 -0.13 -7.75
CA SER A 516 -24.13 -0.24 -6.30
C SER A 516 -25.11 -1.37 -6.04
N GLY A 517 -24.90 -2.12 -4.96
CA GLY A 517 -25.75 -3.24 -4.58
C GLY A 517 -25.21 -4.06 -3.42
N LYS A 518 -25.76 -5.25 -3.22
CA LYS A 518 -25.19 -6.22 -2.27
C LYS A 518 -23.80 -6.64 -2.74
N THR A 519 -22.88 -6.77 -1.80
CA THR A 519 -21.51 -7.14 -2.11
C THR A 519 -21.41 -8.47 -2.88
N SER A 520 -22.20 -9.47 -2.48
CA SER A 520 -22.26 -10.78 -3.17
C SER A 520 -22.66 -10.66 -4.63
N ASP A 521 -23.61 -9.77 -4.95
CA ASP A 521 -24.13 -9.62 -6.30
C ASP A 521 -23.11 -8.94 -7.21
N ILE A 522 -22.45 -7.89 -6.70
CA ILE A 522 -21.39 -7.18 -7.44
C ILE A 522 -20.18 -8.10 -7.67
N MET A 523 -19.79 -8.90 -6.68
CA MET A 523 -18.63 -9.80 -6.81
C MET A 523 -18.87 -10.94 -7.82
N ASN A 524 -20.10 -11.48 -7.88
CA ASN A 524 -20.41 -12.63 -8.71
C ASN A 524 -20.99 -12.25 -10.09
N ASN A 525 -21.77 -11.18 -10.14
CA ASN A 525 -22.60 -10.82 -11.31
C ASN A 525 -22.50 -9.30 -11.61
N ALA A 526 -21.29 -8.74 -11.64
CA ALA A 526 -21.10 -7.34 -12.04
C ALA A 526 -21.71 -7.05 -13.41
N ASN A 527 -22.50 -5.97 -13.53
CA ASN A 527 -23.12 -5.56 -14.78
C ASN A 527 -22.28 -4.54 -15.53
N ASN A 528 -21.65 -3.60 -14.82
CA ASN A 528 -20.89 -2.52 -15.39
C ASN A 528 -19.52 -3.01 -15.94
N GLN A 529 -19.15 -2.57 -17.14
CA GLN A 529 -17.87 -2.94 -17.78
C GLN A 529 -16.65 -2.52 -16.94
N TYR A 530 -16.71 -1.35 -16.29
CA TYR A 530 -15.62 -0.89 -15.41
C TYR A 530 -15.49 -1.80 -14.19
N THR A 531 -16.60 -2.20 -13.57
CA THR A 531 -16.60 -3.15 -12.45
C THR A 531 -15.99 -4.49 -12.86
N LYS A 532 -16.39 -5.03 -14.03
CA LYS A 532 -15.82 -6.26 -14.57
C LYS A 532 -14.30 -6.15 -14.76
N LYS A 533 -13.85 -5.03 -15.35
CA LYS A 533 -12.42 -4.76 -15.53
C LYS A 533 -11.69 -4.68 -14.19
N LEU A 534 -12.25 -3.97 -13.22
CA LEU A 534 -11.69 -3.83 -11.88
C LEU A 534 -11.55 -5.21 -11.19
N LEU A 535 -12.61 -6.03 -11.22
CA LEU A 535 -12.61 -7.39 -10.66
C LEU A 535 -11.60 -8.32 -11.35
N SER A 536 -11.48 -8.27 -12.68
CA SER A 536 -10.52 -9.08 -13.43
C SER A 536 -9.06 -8.65 -13.24
N SER A 537 -8.83 -7.44 -12.74
CA SER A 537 -7.49 -6.92 -12.46
C SER A 537 -6.98 -7.32 -11.06
N VAL A 538 -7.90 -7.79 -10.20
CA VAL A 538 -7.54 -8.19 -8.82
C VAL A 538 -6.66 -9.43 -8.84
N PRO A 539 -5.44 -9.41 -8.27
CA PRO A 539 -4.57 -10.55 -8.26
C PRO A 539 -5.22 -11.74 -7.53
N ALA A 540 -5.27 -12.91 -8.18
CA ALA A 540 -5.65 -14.16 -7.57
C ALA A 540 -4.41 -15.01 -7.37
N ILE A 541 -4.34 -15.77 -6.28
CA ILE A 541 -3.28 -16.76 -6.11
C ILE A 541 -3.47 -17.84 -7.18
N ILE A 542 -2.46 -17.98 -8.04
CA ILE A 542 -2.40 -19.06 -9.03
C ILE A 542 -1.79 -20.27 -8.31
N LYS A 543 -2.60 -21.30 -8.09
CA LYS A 543 -2.17 -22.58 -7.52
C LYS A 543 -1.59 -23.49 -8.59
#